data_697f30744c443ce5d1510b232bcc2577
#
_entry.id   697f30744c443ce5d1510b232bcc2577
#
_cell.length_a   1.000
_cell.length_b   1.000
_cell.length_c   1.000
_cell.angle_alpha   90.00
_cell.angle_beta   90.00
_cell.angle_gamma   90.00
#
_symmetry.space_group_name_H-M   'P 1'
#
loop_
_entity.id
_entity.type
_entity.pdbx_description
1 polymer ?
#
loop_
_entity_poly.entity_id
_entity_poly.type
_entity_poly.pdbx_seq_one_letter_code
_entity_poly.pdbx_strand_id
1 'polypeptide(L)'
;MNANTSRQSPAEREEDSTLLSRTARDLPPGRHQFHKERLMAQIHQEERTTAPAAAPAPAPARAWWLRLPRPAITLPVTAAVVAASVVAVVLTSGREAGDPGLADGPVLTTTVGAASTKGVPQLLDRISLAAADASHPEVKPGQFVYVESRTAGTYLKTVDDKTTLASHALHRRQVWMSPDGTQGWLIDPAVNDGPEGETLSLPDEQGNTPEADLNGPSYDYLARLTTDPDALLAKIYKETEGQGNSPDQQAFTTVGDLLGESYPPAELYSALFRTAAKIPGVVVVQDAVDAAGRTGVAVARLDEASGQREEWIFDRKTYRFLGERTVQVEKRTGEDALIKPGTVTFTSAVMERAIVDAIKQTP
;
A
#
# COMPACT_ATOMS: atom_id res chain seq x y z
N MET A 1 -6.84 -4.91 -55.68
CA MET A 1 -7.25 -4.85 -54.26
C MET A 1 -6.02 -5.23 -53.43
N ASN A 2 -5.26 -4.24 -53.00
CA ASN A 2 -3.99 -4.44 -52.30
C ASN A 2 -4.21 -4.20 -50.83
N ALA A 3 -4.10 -5.25 -50.05
CA ALA A 3 -4.00 -5.17 -48.59
C ALA A 3 -2.56 -4.77 -48.23
N ASN A 4 -2.38 -3.55 -47.77
CA ASN A 4 -1.11 -3.02 -47.31
C ASN A 4 -0.91 -3.39 -45.83
N THR A 5 -0.24 -4.52 -45.60
CA THR A 5 0.20 -4.90 -44.25
C THR A 5 1.57 -4.26 -44.04
N SER A 6 1.62 -3.14 -43.35
CA SER A 6 2.87 -2.49 -42.96
C SER A 6 3.59 -3.41 -41.94
N ARG A 7 4.66 -4.07 -42.41
CA ARG A 7 5.62 -4.79 -41.56
C ARG A 7 6.48 -3.74 -40.85
N GLN A 8 6.34 -3.61 -39.54
CA GLN A 8 7.29 -2.86 -38.73
C GLN A 8 8.70 -3.43 -38.87
N SER A 9 9.69 -2.55 -38.98
CA SER A 9 11.09 -2.93 -39.13
C SER A 9 11.65 -3.58 -37.88
N PRO A 10 12.68 -4.43 -37.96
CA PRO A 10 13.33 -5.01 -36.79
C PRO A 10 13.86 -3.97 -35.77
N ALA A 11 14.29 -2.79 -36.26
CA ALA A 11 14.77 -1.70 -35.43
C ALA A 11 13.65 -1.05 -34.59
N GLU A 12 12.44 -0.89 -35.16
CA GLU A 12 11.28 -0.37 -34.40
C GLU A 12 10.81 -1.33 -33.31
N ARG A 13 10.97 -2.65 -33.48
CA ARG A 13 10.69 -3.64 -32.45
C ARG A 13 11.73 -3.64 -31.32
N GLU A 14 12.98 -3.32 -31.64
CA GLU A 14 14.07 -3.28 -30.69
C GLU A 14 14.00 -1.98 -29.84
N GLU A 15 13.56 -0.85 -30.42
CA GLU A 15 13.27 0.38 -29.68
C GLU A 15 12.04 0.24 -28.77
N ASP A 16 10.94 -0.38 -29.23
CA ASP A 16 9.76 -0.65 -28.41
C ASP A 16 10.06 -1.62 -27.25
N SER A 17 10.89 -2.66 -27.48
CA SER A 17 11.30 -3.59 -26.43
C SER A 17 12.22 -2.94 -25.39
N THR A 18 13.06 -1.98 -25.81
CA THR A 18 13.92 -1.20 -24.89
C THR A 18 13.13 -0.15 -24.10
N LEU A 19 12.08 0.43 -24.67
CA LEU A 19 11.17 1.32 -23.95
C LEU A 19 10.32 0.55 -22.93
N LEU A 20 9.81 -0.62 -23.29
CA LEU A 20 9.06 -1.48 -22.36
C LEU A 20 9.96 -2.02 -21.22
N SER A 21 11.23 -2.33 -21.51
CA SER A 21 12.18 -2.77 -20.48
C SER A 21 12.64 -1.63 -19.55
N ARG A 22 12.62 -0.37 -20.00
CA ARG A 22 12.89 0.80 -19.15
C ARG A 22 11.72 1.11 -18.21
N THR A 23 10.48 1.06 -18.70
CA THR A 23 9.28 1.30 -17.87
C THR A 23 9.00 0.18 -16.86
N ALA A 24 9.40 -1.06 -17.15
CA ALA A 24 9.25 -2.18 -16.22
C ALA A 24 10.25 -2.16 -15.03
N ARG A 25 11.29 -1.30 -15.08
CA ARG A 25 12.31 -1.18 -14.03
C ARG A 25 11.99 -0.13 -12.94
N ASP A 26 10.94 0.65 -13.13
CA ASP A 26 10.74 1.89 -12.38
C ASP A 26 9.80 1.81 -11.17
N LEU A 27 9.38 0.64 -10.72
CA LEU A 27 8.45 0.51 -9.61
C LEU A 27 9.04 -0.30 -8.43
N PRO A 28 8.99 0.24 -7.20
CA PRO A 28 9.37 -0.50 -5.99
C PRO A 28 8.47 -1.74 -5.80
N PRO A 29 8.96 -2.90 -5.30
CA PRO A 29 8.21 -4.16 -5.33
C PRO A 29 7.00 -4.24 -4.41
N GLY A 30 6.96 -3.59 -3.27
CA GLY A 30 5.71 -3.50 -2.51
C GLY A 30 4.66 -2.74 -3.32
N ARG A 31 5.08 -1.66 -4.01
CA ARG A 31 4.27 -0.96 -5.03
C ARG A 31 4.26 -1.70 -6.36
N HIS A 32 5.29 -2.47 -6.69
CA HIS A 32 5.31 -3.33 -7.88
C HIS A 32 4.24 -4.40 -7.77
N GLN A 33 4.10 -5.02 -6.59
CA GLN A 33 3.04 -5.96 -6.32
C GLN A 33 1.68 -5.25 -6.37
N PHE A 34 1.52 -4.14 -5.68
CA PHE A 34 0.31 -3.32 -5.70
C PHE A 34 -0.04 -2.83 -7.13
N HIS A 35 0.93 -2.38 -7.93
CA HIS A 35 0.70 -1.95 -9.32
C HIS A 35 0.54 -3.13 -10.28
N LYS A 36 1.24 -4.25 -10.07
CA LYS A 36 1.01 -5.50 -10.80
C LYS A 36 -0.41 -6.02 -10.53
N GLU A 37 -0.82 -6.04 -9.29
CA GLU A 37 -2.15 -6.42 -8.85
C GLU A 37 -3.23 -5.50 -9.42
N ARG A 38 -2.99 -4.18 -9.40
CA ARG A 38 -3.85 -3.18 -10.03
C ARG A 38 -3.93 -3.35 -11.55
N LEU A 39 -2.79 -3.59 -12.21
CA LEU A 39 -2.73 -3.82 -13.67
C LEU A 39 -3.42 -5.15 -14.03
N MET A 40 -3.20 -6.21 -13.26
CA MET A 40 -3.86 -7.50 -13.46
C MET A 40 -5.36 -7.42 -13.20
N ALA A 41 -5.79 -6.70 -12.17
CA ALA A 41 -7.20 -6.44 -11.91
C ALA A 41 -7.86 -5.63 -13.05
N GLN A 42 -7.15 -4.66 -13.61
CA GLN A 42 -7.61 -3.86 -14.75
C GLN A 42 -7.68 -4.71 -16.04
N ILE A 43 -6.68 -5.57 -16.31
CA ILE A 43 -6.69 -6.48 -17.47
C ILE A 43 -7.84 -7.49 -17.35
N HIS A 44 -8.07 -8.08 -16.18
CA HIS A 44 -9.20 -8.98 -15.96
C HIS A 44 -10.56 -8.28 -16.04
N GLN A 45 -10.63 -7.01 -15.71
CA GLN A 45 -11.84 -6.21 -15.85
C GLN A 45 -12.12 -5.87 -17.32
N GLU A 46 -11.10 -5.58 -18.12
CA GLU A 46 -11.22 -5.37 -19.58
C GLU A 46 -11.60 -6.66 -20.32
N GLU A 47 -11.08 -7.81 -19.92
CA GLU A 47 -11.47 -9.11 -20.48
C GLU A 47 -12.93 -9.46 -20.16
N ARG A 48 -13.45 -9.10 -18.99
CA ARG A 48 -14.87 -9.30 -18.62
C ARG A 48 -15.83 -8.37 -19.35
N THR A 49 -15.40 -7.14 -19.69
CA THR A 49 -16.21 -6.17 -20.45
C THR A 49 -16.24 -6.48 -21.94
N THR A 50 -15.31 -7.25 -22.49
CA THR A 50 -15.28 -7.68 -23.89
C THR A 50 -16.02 -9.01 -24.14
N ALA A 51 -16.55 -9.67 -23.12
CA ALA A 51 -17.40 -10.85 -23.31
C ALA A 51 -18.78 -10.44 -23.90
N PRO A 52 -19.28 -11.12 -24.95
CA PRO A 52 -20.51 -10.71 -25.61
C PRO A 52 -21.70 -10.83 -24.63
N ALA A 53 -22.42 -9.73 -24.47
CA ALA A 53 -23.61 -9.61 -23.63
C ALA A 53 -24.66 -10.68 -23.96
N ALA A 54 -25.08 -11.45 -22.96
CA ALA A 54 -26.25 -12.31 -23.06
C ALA A 54 -27.51 -11.46 -23.23
N ALA A 55 -28.43 -11.90 -24.08
CA ALA A 55 -29.64 -11.19 -24.49
C ALA A 55 -30.53 -10.82 -23.27
N PRO A 56 -31.20 -9.64 -23.30
CA PRO A 56 -31.95 -9.15 -22.16
C PRO A 56 -33.24 -9.95 -21.93
N ALA A 57 -33.51 -10.32 -20.69
CA ALA A 57 -34.78 -10.86 -20.21
C ALA A 57 -35.83 -9.74 -20.11
N PRO A 58 -37.14 -10.04 -20.34
CA PRO A 58 -38.18 -9.04 -20.42
C PRO A 58 -38.49 -8.40 -19.07
N ALA A 59 -38.71 -7.08 -19.08
CA ALA A 59 -38.98 -6.25 -17.92
C ALA A 59 -40.31 -6.55 -17.25
N PRO A 60 -40.44 -6.52 -15.91
CA PRO A 60 -41.71 -6.50 -15.21
C PRO A 60 -42.28 -5.10 -15.10
N ALA A 61 -43.63 -5.05 -15.16
CA ALA A 61 -44.47 -3.89 -15.27
C ALA A 61 -44.41 -2.94 -14.05
N ARG A 62 -44.55 -1.66 -14.34
CA ARG A 62 -44.71 -0.53 -13.39
C ARG A 62 -45.86 -0.73 -12.42
N ALA A 63 -45.60 -0.54 -11.14
CA ALA A 63 -46.62 -0.18 -10.17
C ALA A 63 -46.37 1.21 -9.60
N TRP A 64 -47.35 2.07 -9.79
CA TRP A 64 -47.43 3.46 -9.37
C TRP A 64 -48.19 3.49 -8.04
N TRP A 65 -47.62 4.05 -6.97
CA TRP A 65 -48.41 4.58 -5.83
C TRP A 65 -47.55 5.42 -4.87
N LEU A 66 -48.01 6.64 -4.71
CA LEU A 66 -48.21 7.52 -3.55
C LEU A 66 -47.05 8.34 -2.95
N ARG A 67 -47.21 9.63 -3.15
CA ARG A 67 -46.59 10.74 -2.43
C ARG A 67 -47.22 10.89 -1.03
N LEU A 68 -46.40 11.13 0.01
CA LEU A 68 -46.83 11.73 1.27
C LEU A 68 -45.82 12.81 1.74
N PRO A 69 -46.29 13.88 2.42
CA PRO A 69 -45.53 15.11 2.62
C PRO A 69 -44.67 15.08 3.88
N ARG A 70 -43.60 15.89 3.85
CA ARG A 70 -42.66 16.13 4.96
C ARG A 70 -43.25 17.05 6.01
N PRO A 71 -42.98 16.85 7.32
CA PRO A 71 -42.99 17.92 8.31
C PRO A 71 -41.58 18.50 8.50
N ALA A 72 -41.50 19.83 8.46
CA ALA A 72 -40.34 20.61 8.83
C ALA A 72 -40.24 20.68 10.36
N ILE A 73 -39.04 20.38 10.91
CA ILE A 73 -38.70 20.70 12.30
C ILE A 73 -37.45 21.53 12.29
N THR A 74 -37.57 22.79 12.64
CA THR A 74 -36.50 23.73 12.97
C THR A 74 -36.14 23.58 14.44
N LEU A 75 -34.84 23.39 14.78
CA LEU A 75 -34.26 23.64 16.11
C LEU A 75 -32.88 24.23 16.01
N PRO A 76 -32.45 25.02 17.01
CA PRO A 76 -31.39 26.02 16.85
C PRO A 76 -29.99 25.51 17.11
N VAL A 77 -29.02 26.19 16.47
CA VAL A 77 -27.57 26.05 16.58
C VAL A 77 -27.09 26.48 17.95
N THR A 78 -26.37 25.59 18.65
CA THR A 78 -25.35 25.99 19.62
C THR A 78 -24.04 25.32 19.26
N ALA A 79 -23.05 26.17 18.98
CA ALA A 79 -21.71 25.77 18.63
C ALA A 79 -20.96 25.23 19.86
N ALA A 80 -20.47 24.01 19.76
CA ALA A 80 -19.35 23.52 20.57
C ALA A 80 -18.35 22.86 19.62
N VAL A 81 -17.24 23.54 19.37
CA VAL A 81 -16.10 23.03 18.62
C VAL A 81 -15.36 22.03 19.52
N VAL A 82 -15.54 20.76 19.29
CA VAL A 82 -14.65 19.71 19.75
C VAL A 82 -14.09 19.06 18.50
N ALA A 83 -12.83 19.32 18.22
CA ALA A 83 -12.08 18.69 17.15
C ALA A 83 -11.79 17.24 17.56
N ALA A 84 -12.72 16.34 17.32
CA ALA A 84 -12.50 14.91 17.33
C ALA A 84 -12.36 14.43 15.87
N SER A 85 -11.16 14.00 15.50
CA SER A 85 -10.90 13.35 14.22
C SER A 85 -11.58 11.98 14.24
N VAL A 86 -12.86 11.95 13.86
CA VAL A 86 -13.60 10.70 13.75
C VAL A 86 -13.37 10.17 12.34
N VAL A 87 -12.57 9.13 12.21
CA VAL A 87 -12.65 8.22 11.08
C VAL A 87 -13.96 7.45 11.25
N ALA A 88 -15.04 7.93 10.66
CA ALA A 88 -16.31 7.22 10.65
C ALA A 88 -16.20 6.06 9.65
N VAL A 89 -15.84 4.88 10.12
CA VAL A 89 -16.04 3.63 9.40
C VAL A 89 -17.53 3.30 9.54
N VAL A 90 -18.33 3.72 8.55
CA VAL A 90 -19.74 3.30 8.44
C VAL A 90 -19.75 1.89 7.84
N LEU A 91 -19.90 0.89 8.71
CA LEU A 91 -20.23 -0.48 8.29
C LEU A 91 -21.71 -0.52 7.84
N THR A 92 -21.98 -0.26 6.57
CA THR A 92 -23.27 -0.61 5.98
C THR A 92 -23.16 -1.99 5.33
N SER A 93 -23.65 -3.00 6.02
CA SER A 93 -23.88 -4.33 5.46
C SER A 93 -25.07 -4.29 4.50
N GLY A 94 -24.78 -4.18 3.21
CA GLY A 94 -25.72 -4.41 2.13
C GLY A 94 -25.06 -5.33 1.10
N ARG A 95 -25.34 -6.61 1.22
CA ARG A 95 -24.77 -7.64 0.33
C ARG A 95 -25.71 -7.81 -0.84
N GLU A 96 -25.33 -7.32 -2.02
CA GLU A 96 -25.85 -7.83 -3.29
C GLU A 96 -24.93 -8.93 -3.79
N ALA A 97 -25.51 -10.09 -4.09
CA ALA A 97 -24.80 -11.26 -4.56
C ALA A 97 -24.41 -11.08 -6.03
N GLY A 98 -23.11 -10.98 -6.31
CA GLY A 98 -22.60 -10.99 -7.69
C GLY A 98 -21.24 -10.30 -7.82
N ASP A 99 -20.21 -10.91 -7.39
CA ASP A 99 -18.81 -10.92 -7.83
C ASP A 99 -17.89 -11.32 -6.66
N PRO A 100 -16.96 -12.26 -6.81
CA PRO A 100 -16.06 -12.68 -5.72
C PRO A 100 -14.92 -11.68 -5.40
N GLY A 101 -14.95 -10.47 -5.97
CA GLY A 101 -13.98 -9.43 -5.67
C GLY A 101 -14.29 -8.63 -4.40
N LEU A 102 -13.29 -7.98 -3.83
CA LEU A 102 -13.45 -7.08 -2.69
C LEU A 102 -14.38 -5.91 -3.07
N ALA A 103 -15.43 -5.68 -2.27
CA ALA A 103 -16.37 -4.59 -2.51
C ALA A 103 -15.68 -3.22 -2.45
N ASP A 104 -16.13 -2.28 -3.28
CA ASP A 104 -15.71 -0.88 -3.18
C ASP A 104 -16.15 -0.30 -1.82
N GLY A 105 -15.19 0.31 -1.12
CA GLY A 105 -15.43 1.07 0.10
C GLY A 105 -15.64 2.56 -0.17
N PRO A 106 -16.00 3.33 0.85
CA PRO A 106 -16.02 4.78 0.76
C PRO A 106 -14.61 5.32 0.52
N VAL A 107 -14.49 6.41 -0.23
CA VAL A 107 -13.21 7.11 -0.43
C VAL A 107 -12.62 7.48 0.93
N LEU A 108 -11.38 7.04 1.16
CA LEU A 108 -10.68 7.27 2.42
C LEU A 108 -10.20 8.72 2.49
N THR A 109 -10.52 9.40 3.57
CA THR A 109 -10.12 10.79 3.78
C THR A 109 -9.62 11.04 5.19
N THR A 110 -8.72 12.02 5.32
CA THR A 110 -8.19 12.48 6.61
C THR A 110 -7.96 13.99 6.59
N THR A 111 -7.85 14.58 7.77
CA THR A 111 -7.34 15.94 7.87
C THR A 111 -5.84 15.93 7.61
N VAL A 112 -5.37 16.83 6.74
CA VAL A 112 -3.94 16.99 6.49
C VAL A 112 -3.30 17.66 7.72
N GLY A 113 -2.60 16.86 8.52
CA GLY A 113 -1.87 17.32 9.68
C GLY A 113 -0.69 18.22 9.32
N ALA A 114 -0.37 19.19 10.17
CA ALA A 114 0.83 20.01 9.99
C ALA A 114 2.09 19.15 10.12
N ALA A 115 3.02 19.36 9.19
CA ALA A 115 4.33 18.73 9.17
C ALA A 115 5.38 19.66 9.76
N SER A 116 6.36 19.12 10.50
CA SER A 116 7.43 19.91 11.12
C SER A 116 8.75 19.16 11.05
N THR A 117 9.82 19.86 10.70
CA THR A 117 11.20 19.33 10.82
C THR A 117 11.70 19.33 12.26
N LYS A 118 11.04 20.09 13.14
CA LYS A 118 11.42 20.17 14.56
C LYS A 118 11.16 18.84 15.28
N GLY A 119 12.18 18.29 15.91
CA GLY A 119 12.08 17.09 16.72
C GLY A 119 12.22 15.78 15.94
N VAL A 120 12.50 15.82 14.64
CA VAL A 120 12.73 14.61 13.81
C VAL A 120 13.85 13.73 14.37
N PRO A 121 15.07 14.25 14.65
CA PRO A 121 16.14 13.41 15.17
C PRO A 121 15.77 12.78 16.52
N GLN A 122 15.18 13.56 17.43
CA GLN A 122 14.80 13.09 18.76
C GLN A 122 13.71 12.02 18.72
N LEU A 123 12.74 12.14 17.79
CA LEU A 123 11.70 11.14 17.60
C LEU A 123 12.29 9.83 17.04
N LEU A 124 13.07 9.91 15.98
CA LEU A 124 13.70 8.75 15.36
C LEU A 124 14.69 8.04 16.30
N ASP A 125 15.39 8.81 17.15
CA ASP A 125 16.27 8.25 18.17
C ASP A 125 15.47 7.43 19.22
N ARG A 126 14.35 7.96 19.72
CA ARG A 126 13.45 7.22 20.62
C ARG A 126 12.86 5.96 19.98
N ILE A 127 12.45 6.07 18.71
CA ILE A 127 11.93 4.93 17.95
C ILE A 127 13.02 3.87 17.79
N SER A 128 14.25 4.28 17.44
CA SER A 128 15.41 3.40 17.29
C SER A 128 15.74 2.65 18.60
N LEU A 129 15.73 3.34 19.74
CA LEU A 129 15.95 2.72 21.05
C LEU A 129 14.82 1.72 21.39
N ALA A 130 13.57 2.09 21.20
CA ALA A 130 12.43 1.20 21.43
C ALA A 130 12.47 -0.05 20.51
N ALA A 131 12.95 0.12 19.30
CA ALA A 131 13.14 -0.98 18.35
C ALA A 131 14.27 -1.93 18.78
N ALA A 132 15.37 -1.40 19.32
CA ALA A 132 16.46 -2.21 19.83
C ALA A 132 16.09 -3.04 21.08
N ASP A 133 15.20 -2.50 21.92
CA ASP A 133 14.72 -3.18 23.13
C ASP A 133 13.57 -4.19 22.84
N ALA A 134 13.02 -4.17 21.63
CA ALA A 134 11.95 -5.09 21.26
C ALA A 134 12.46 -6.52 21.11
N SER A 135 11.68 -7.50 21.55
CA SER A 135 11.98 -8.90 21.31
C SER A 135 11.76 -9.24 19.84
N HIS A 136 12.81 -9.66 19.17
CA HIS A 136 12.77 -10.17 17.81
C HIS A 136 13.26 -11.63 17.85
N PRO A 137 12.37 -12.63 17.84
CA PRO A 137 12.77 -14.02 17.84
C PRO A 137 13.56 -14.33 16.55
N GLU A 138 14.58 -15.16 16.69
CA GLU A 138 15.31 -15.68 15.54
C GLU A 138 14.46 -16.65 14.74
N VAL A 139 14.44 -16.50 13.42
CA VAL A 139 13.69 -17.38 12.51
C VAL A 139 14.57 -18.58 12.15
N LYS A 140 14.07 -19.79 12.37
CA LYS A 140 14.79 -21.03 12.07
C LYS A 140 14.41 -21.59 10.70
N PRO A 141 15.29 -22.38 10.05
CA PRO A 141 14.93 -23.11 8.86
C PRO A 141 13.65 -23.95 9.06
N GLY A 142 12.72 -23.87 8.11
CA GLY A 142 11.42 -24.55 8.19
C GLY A 142 10.34 -23.79 8.93
N GLN A 143 10.66 -22.64 9.53
CA GLN A 143 9.68 -21.71 10.07
C GLN A 143 9.33 -20.62 9.05
N PHE A 144 8.28 -19.85 9.33
CA PHE A 144 7.81 -18.76 8.48
C PHE A 144 7.66 -17.49 9.31
N VAL A 145 8.05 -16.37 8.72
CA VAL A 145 7.66 -15.05 9.19
C VAL A 145 6.20 -14.83 8.81
N TYR A 146 5.36 -14.59 9.79
CA TYR A 146 3.97 -14.22 9.62
C TYR A 146 3.78 -12.74 9.87
N VAL A 147 3.10 -12.08 8.94
CA VAL A 147 2.67 -10.68 9.10
C VAL A 147 1.19 -10.59 8.77
N GLU A 148 0.41 -10.05 9.73
CA GLU A 148 -0.98 -9.69 9.52
C GLU A 148 -1.12 -8.18 9.52
N SER A 149 -1.82 -7.67 8.51
CA SER A 149 -2.18 -6.26 8.41
C SER A 149 -3.64 -6.07 8.04
N ARG A 150 -4.15 -4.86 8.28
CA ARG A 150 -5.36 -4.35 7.66
C ARG A 150 -4.97 -3.29 6.67
N THR A 151 -5.49 -3.37 5.46
CA THR A 151 -5.09 -2.48 4.39
C THR A 151 -6.29 -2.01 3.56
N ALA A 152 -6.16 -0.84 2.97
CA ALA A 152 -7.08 -0.30 1.99
C ALA A 152 -6.34 0.68 1.09
N GLY A 153 -6.76 0.77 -0.17
CA GLY A 153 -6.19 1.69 -1.16
C GLY A 153 -7.29 2.43 -1.92
N THR A 154 -7.00 3.66 -2.32
CA THR A 154 -7.87 4.49 -3.15
C THR A 154 -7.29 4.57 -4.57
N TYR A 155 -8.14 4.41 -5.57
CA TYR A 155 -7.75 4.35 -6.98
C TYR A 155 -8.75 5.08 -7.87
N LEU A 156 -8.33 5.40 -9.10
CA LEU A 156 -9.21 5.92 -10.14
C LEU A 156 -9.89 4.74 -10.86
N LYS A 157 -11.22 4.75 -10.88
CA LYS A 157 -12.06 3.75 -11.55
C LYS A 157 -12.75 4.38 -12.74
N THR A 158 -12.51 3.84 -13.93
CA THR A 158 -13.16 4.30 -15.17
C THR A 158 -14.18 3.26 -15.61
N VAL A 159 -15.44 3.70 -15.75
CA VAL A 159 -16.55 2.90 -16.27
C VAL A 159 -17.33 3.78 -17.26
N ASP A 160 -17.59 3.28 -18.46
CA ASP A 160 -18.29 4.00 -19.53
C ASP A 160 -17.72 5.43 -19.74
N ASP A 161 -16.41 5.52 -19.93
CA ASP A 161 -15.63 6.77 -20.11
C ASP A 161 -15.76 7.79 -18.96
N LYS A 162 -16.34 7.39 -17.84
CA LYS A 162 -16.44 8.22 -16.64
C LYS A 162 -15.47 7.74 -15.57
N THR A 163 -14.47 8.57 -15.27
CA THR A 163 -13.51 8.31 -14.20
C THR A 163 -14.05 8.85 -12.86
N THR A 164 -14.00 8.02 -11.84
CA THR A 164 -14.38 8.33 -10.46
C THR A 164 -13.29 7.85 -9.50
N LEU A 165 -13.31 8.38 -8.29
CA LEU A 165 -12.43 7.90 -7.22
C LEU A 165 -13.16 6.80 -6.44
N ALA A 166 -12.50 5.65 -6.29
CA ALA A 166 -12.98 4.50 -5.53
C ALA A 166 -11.93 4.04 -4.52
N SER A 167 -12.33 3.29 -3.51
CA SER A 167 -11.41 2.67 -2.56
C SER A 167 -11.78 1.21 -2.35
N HIS A 168 -10.79 0.35 -2.12
CA HIS A 168 -11.07 -0.97 -1.58
C HIS A 168 -11.65 -0.83 -0.17
N ALA A 169 -12.59 -1.69 0.19
CA ALA A 169 -13.00 -1.83 1.58
C ALA A 169 -11.79 -2.23 2.43
N LEU A 170 -11.74 -1.74 3.67
CA LEU A 170 -10.70 -2.13 4.62
C LEU A 170 -10.75 -3.66 4.83
N HIS A 171 -9.68 -4.36 4.54
CA HIS A 171 -9.61 -5.81 4.57
C HIS A 171 -8.36 -6.30 5.28
N ARG A 172 -8.38 -7.57 5.66
CA ARG A 172 -7.28 -8.29 6.28
C ARG A 172 -6.36 -8.83 5.20
N ARG A 173 -5.05 -8.61 5.38
CA ARG A 173 -3.99 -9.18 4.56
C ARG A 173 -3.07 -10.01 5.45
N GLN A 174 -2.71 -11.20 5.00
CA GLN A 174 -1.85 -12.12 5.73
C GLN A 174 -0.76 -12.65 4.80
N VAL A 175 0.46 -12.61 5.29
CA VAL A 175 1.64 -13.07 4.55
C VAL A 175 2.41 -14.05 5.41
N TRP A 176 2.85 -15.14 4.82
CA TRP A 176 3.81 -16.09 5.37
C TRP A 176 5.00 -16.15 4.41
N MET A 177 6.22 -16.01 4.92
CA MET A 177 7.43 -16.05 4.12
C MET A 177 8.50 -16.88 4.82
N SER A 178 9.09 -17.85 4.09
CA SER A 178 10.26 -18.60 4.60
C SER A 178 11.46 -17.68 4.81
N PRO A 179 12.39 -18.02 5.72
CA PRO A 179 13.56 -17.18 6.02
C PRO A 179 14.41 -16.88 4.79
N ASP A 180 14.54 -17.83 3.89
CA ASP A 180 15.31 -17.71 2.65
C ASP A 180 14.54 -17.01 1.50
N GLY A 181 13.23 -16.76 1.68
CA GLY A 181 12.37 -16.14 0.67
C GLY A 181 11.90 -17.08 -0.45
N THR A 182 12.23 -18.38 -0.38
CA THR A 182 11.92 -19.33 -1.45
C THR A 182 10.49 -19.87 -1.40
N GLN A 183 9.83 -19.74 -0.25
CA GLN A 183 8.45 -20.17 -0.04
C GLN A 183 7.65 -19.04 0.60
N GLY A 184 6.46 -18.80 0.10
CA GLY A 184 5.57 -17.81 0.67
C GLY A 184 4.11 -18.06 0.30
N TRP A 185 3.23 -17.44 1.07
CA TRP A 185 1.78 -17.50 0.88
C TRP A 185 1.14 -16.16 1.20
N LEU A 186 0.20 -15.73 0.37
CA LEU A 186 -0.57 -14.50 0.55
C LEU A 186 -2.07 -14.83 0.63
N ILE A 187 -2.74 -14.29 1.62
CA ILE A 187 -4.19 -14.17 1.64
C ILE A 187 -4.53 -12.69 1.69
N ASP A 188 -5.05 -12.17 0.59
CA ASP A 188 -5.44 -10.77 0.43
C ASP A 188 -6.66 -10.68 -0.51
N PRO A 189 -7.86 -10.37 0.02
CA PRO A 189 -9.07 -10.29 -0.79
C PRO A 189 -9.05 -9.24 -1.91
N ALA A 190 -8.13 -8.29 -1.88
CA ALA A 190 -7.95 -7.31 -2.96
C ALA A 190 -7.15 -7.86 -4.14
N VAL A 191 -6.50 -9.01 -3.94
CA VAL A 191 -5.53 -9.60 -4.88
C VAL A 191 -5.96 -10.99 -5.30
N ASN A 192 -6.35 -11.82 -4.31
CA ASN A 192 -6.67 -13.22 -4.55
C ASN A 192 -8.15 -13.39 -4.94
N ASP A 193 -8.41 -14.22 -5.93
CA ASP A 193 -9.78 -14.56 -6.39
C ASP A 193 -10.55 -15.45 -5.39
N GLY A 194 -9.92 -15.91 -4.32
CA GLY A 194 -10.54 -16.79 -3.34
C GLY A 194 -9.96 -16.67 -1.92
N PRO A 195 -10.69 -17.17 -0.91
CA PRO A 195 -10.31 -17.07 0.50
C PRO A 195 -9.07 -17.90 0.85
N GLU A 196 -8.69 -18.84 -0.02
CA GLU A 196 -7.54 -19.72 0.20
C GLU A 196 -6.20 -19.03 0.00
N GLY A 197 -6.19 -17.90 -0.73
CA GLY A 197 -4.98 -17.17 -1.09
C GLY A 197 -4.16 -17.89 -2.16
N GLU A 198 -2.95 -17.40 -2.38
CA GLU A 198 -2.03 -17.88 -3.42
C GLU A 198 -0.59 -17.98 -2.96
N THR A 199 0.20 -18.77 -3.68
CA THR A 199 1.64 -18.88 -3.41
C THR A 199 2.39 -17.65 -3.87
N LEU A 200 3.35 -17.21 -3.06
CA LEU A 200 4.35 -16.21 -3.43
C LEU A 200 5.64 -16.84 -3.97
N SER A 201 5.72 -18.16 -3.98
CA SER A 201 6.88 -18.96 -4.42
C SER A 201 6.85 -19.15 -5.93
N LEU A 202 6.89 -18.05 -6.69
CA LEU A 202 6.87 -18.13 -8.15
C LEU A 202 8.31 -18.01 -8.68
N PRO A 203 8.81 -19.04 -9.41
CA PRO A 203 10.02 -18.88 -10.18
C PRO A 203 9.82 -17.81 -11.28
N ASP A 204 10.93 -17.23 -11.73
CA ASP A 204 10.93 -16.36 -12.91
C ASP A 204 10.52 -17.15 -14.18
N GLU A 205 10.39 -16.44 -15.32
CA GLU A 205 10.05 -17.06 -16.59
C GLU A 205 11.05 -18.14 -17.05
N GLN A 206 12.26 -18.14 -16.49
CA GLN A 206 13.31 -19.10 -16.76
C GLN A 206 13.32 -20.26 -15.75
N GLY A 207 12.44 -20.22 -14.73
CA GLY A 207 12.34 -21.25 -13.71
C GLY A 207 13.34 -21.06 -12.55
N ASN A 208 14.02 -19.90 -12.45
CA ASN A 208 14.93 -19.61 -11.34
C ASN A 208 14.17 -18.95 -10.20
N THR A 209 14.58 -19.24 -8.97
CA THR A 209 14.12 -18.48 -7.80
C THR A 209 14.82 -17.11 -7.79
N PRO A 210 14.08 -15.98 -7.76
CA PRO A 210 14.70 -14.66 -7.65
C PRO A 210 15.59 -14.56 -6.42
N GLU A 211 16.75 -13.93 -6.57
CA GLU A 211 17.58 -13.58 -5.40
C GLU A 211 16.89 -12.49 -4.59
N ALA A 212 16.95 -12.63 -3.26
CA ALA A 212 16.40 -11.62 -2.37
C ALA A 212 17.25 -10.33 -2.44
N ASP A 213 16.58 -9.19 -2.55
CA ASP A 213 17.16 -7.86 -2.58
C ASP A 213 16.38 -6.89 -1.65
N LEU A 214 16.65 -5.58 -1.71
CA LEU A 214 15.91 -4.58 -0.91
C LEU A 214 14.44 -4.49 -1.28
N ASN A 215 14.11 -4.90 -2.46
CA ASN A 215 12.77 -4.80 -3.02
C ASN A 215 11.94 -6.08 -2.81
N GLY A 216 12.56 -7.22 -2.64
CA GLY A 216 11.98 -8.51 -2.31
C GLY A 216 12.79 -9.17 -1.18
N PRO A 217 12.80 -8.60 0.03
CA PRO A 217 13.69 -9.05 1.06
C PRO A 217 13.22 -10.37 1.69
N SER A 218 14.17 -11.29 1.86
CA SER A 218 14.01 -12.42 2.78
C SER A 218 14.56 -12.07 4.16
N TYR A 219 14.17 -12.81 5.20
CA TYR A 219 14.73 -12.64 6.54
C TYR A 219 16.26 -12.83 6.53
N ASP A 220 16.76 -13.86 5.83
CA ASP A 220 18.16 -14.14 5.72
C ASP A 220 18.95 -13.06 4.98
N TYR A 221 18.32 -12.41 4.00
CA TYR A 221 18.90 -11.25 3.34
C TYR A 221 18.99 -10.07 4.30
N LEU A 222 17.91 -9.76 5.01
CA LEU A 222 17.88 -8.68 6.00
C LEU A 222 18.89 -8.89 7.12
N ALA A 223 19.07 -10.12 7.60
CA ALA A 223 20.04 -10.46 8.65
C ALA A 223 21.50 -10.22 8.24
N ARG A 224 21.78 -10.13 6.94
CA ARG A 224 23.13 -9.84 6.42
C ARG A 224 23.37 -8.36 6.07
N LEU A 225 22.32 -7.52 6.16
CA LEU A 225 22.48 -6.10 5.89
C LEU A 225 23.34 -5.42 6.96
N THR A 226 24.08 -4.40 6.54
CA THR A 226 24.82 -3.55 7.47
C THR A 226 23.88 -2.81 8.41
N THR A 227 24.26 -2.68 9.67
CA THR A 227 23.58 -1.88 10.69
C THR A 227 24.21 -0.49 10.89
N ASP A 228 25.26 -0.17 10.14
CA ASP A 228 25.80 1.19 10.05
C ASP A 228 24.86 2.06 9.20
N PRO A 229 24.32 3.16 9.75
CA PRO A 229 23.31 3.94 9.06
C PRO A 229 23.80 4.64 7.78
N ASP A 230 25.06 5.02 7.71
CA ASP A 230 25.63 5.68 6.53
C ASP A 230 25.85 4.67 5.41
N ALA A 231 26.40 3.50 5.73
CA ALA A 231 26.59 2.42 4.79
C ALA A 231 25.26 1.85 4.29
N LEU A 232 24.25 1.76 5.19
CA LEU A 232 22.90 1.28 4.82
C LEU A 232 22.21 2.27 3.87
N LEU A 233 22.27 3.57 4.15
CA LEU A 233 21.70 4.59 3.26
C LEU A 233 22.40 4.58 1.89
N ALA A 234 23.72 4.50 1.87
CA ALA A 234 24.48 4.42 0.62
C ALA A 234 24.10 3.18 -0.22
N LYS A 235 23.88 2.02 0.45
CA LYS A 235 23.40 0.80 -0.20
C LYS A 235 22.01 0.99 -0.77
N ILE A 236 21.08 1.59 0.00
CA ILE A 236 19.70 1.86 -0.45
C ILE A 236 19.73 2.74 -1.71
N TYR A 237 20.43 3.89 -1.66
CA TYR A 237 20.53 4.76 -2.85
C TYR A 237 21.10 4.05 -4.07
N LYS A 238 22.12 3.21 -3.86
CA LYS A 238 22.76 2.48 -4.97
C LYS A 238 21.84 1.43 -5.59
N GLU A 239 21.13 0.65 -4.77
CA GLU A 239 20.28 -0.45 -5.26
C GLU A 239 18.94 0.04 -5.82
N THR A 240 18.54 1.26 -5.44
CA THR A 240 17.32 1.89 -5.93
C THR A 240 17.59 3.03 -6.93
N GLU A 241 18.81 3.10 -7.49
CA GLU A 241 19.17 4.14 -8.48
C GLU A 241 18.24 4.08 -9.69
N GLY A 242 17.68 5.24 -10.05
CA GLY A 242 16.71 5.36 -11.16
C GLY A 242 15.28 4.93 -10.81
N GLN A 243 15.00 4.55 -9.58
CA GLN A 243 13.65 4.18 -9.12
C GLN A 243 12.96 5.36 -8.42
N GLY A 244 11.62 5.35 -8.43
CA GLY A 244 10.79 6.35 -7.77
C GLY A 244 10.94 7.75 -8.35
N ASN A 245 10.34 8.73 -7.66
CA ASN A 245 10.28 10.12 -8.11
C ASN A 245 11.53 10.94 -7.75
N SER A 246 12.26 10.51 -6.73
CA SER A 246 13.57 11.04 -6.34
C SER A 246 14.33 10.01 -5.50
N PRO A 247 15.69 10.08 -5.45
CA PRO A 247 16.47 9.16 -4.63
C PRO A 247 16.05 9.19 -3.15
N ASP A 248 15.81 10.38 -2.59
CA ASP A 248 15.41 10.53 -1.19
C ASP A 248 14.02 9.96 -0.91
N GLN A 249 13.05 10.15 -1.84
CA GLN A 249 11.73 9.55 -1.70
C GLN A 249 11.80 8.03 -1.80
N GLN A 250 12.55 7.53 -2.77
CA GLN A 250 12.74 6.09 -2.92
C GLN A 250 13.39 5.47 -1.70
N ALA A 251 14.42 6.12 -1.14
CA ALA A 251 15.06 5.62 0.09
C ALA A 251 14.09 5.63 1.27
N PHE A 252 13.25 6.66 1.41
CA PHE A 252 12.22 6.71 2.44
C PHE A 252 11.21 5.58 2.25
N THR A 253 10.67 5.41 1.06
CA THR A 253 9.71 4.34 0.72
C THR A 253 10.34 2.96 0.99
N THR A 254 11.57 2.70 0.55
CA THR A 254 12.26 1.42 0.80
C THR A 254 12.36 1.10 2.30
N VAL A 255 12.72 2.09 3.13
CA VAL A 255 12.74 1.89 4.59
C VAL A 255 11.34 1.58 5.12
N GLY A 256 10.30 2.28 4.65
CA GLY A 256 8.90 2.04 5.01
C GLY A 256 8.41 0.64 4.67
N ASP A 257 8.71 0.17 3.45
CA ASP A 257 8.36 -1.18 2.99
C ASP A 257 9.01 -2.25 3.90
N LEU A 258 10.31 -2.07 4.24
CA LEU A 258 10.98 -2.97 5.18
C LEU A 258 10.37 -2.96 6.58
N LEU A 259 9.82 -1.83 7.03
CA LEU A 259 9.13 -1.73 8.32
C LEU A 259 7.72 -2.32 8.28
N GLY A 260 6.98 -2.18 7.18
CA GLY A 260 5.58 -2.60 7.04
C GLY A 260 5.43 -4.07 6.69
N GLU A 261 6.20 -4.57 5.74
CA GLU A 261 5.98 -5.86 5.08
C GLU A 261 6.94 -6.96 5.53
N SER A 262 7.99 -6.64 6.29
CA SER A 262 8.96 -7.63 6.74
C SER A 262 9.08 -7.70 8.27
N TYR A 263 9.95 -8.58 8.75
CA TYR A 263 10.28 -8.72 10.17
C TYR A 263 11.81 -8.64 10.34
N PRO A 264 12.40 -7.44 10.23
CA PRO A 264 13.83 -7.28 10.32
C PRO A 264 14.37 -7.73 11.69
N PRO A 265 15.59 -8.27 11.77
CA PRO A 265 16.27 -8.45 13.05
C PRO A 265 16.34 -7.15 13.85
N ALA A 266 16.33 -7.23 15.19
CA ALA A 266 16.25 -6.06 16.08
C ALA A 266 17.31 -4.99 15.78
N GLU A 267 18.56 -5.39 15.53
CA GLU A 267 19.66 -4.47 15.23
C GLU A 267 19.44 -3.73 13.90
N LEU A 268 18.95 -4.43 12.86
CA LEU A 268 18.61 -3.80 11.58
C LEU A 268 17.40 -2.90 11.75
N TYR A 269 16.37 -3.35 12.49
CA TYR A 269 15.16 -2.57 12.73
C TYR A 269 15.50 -1.21 13.36
N SER A 270 16.39 -1.21 14.39
CA SER A 270 16.92 0.01 14.99
C SER A 270 17.75 0.85 13.99
N ALA A 271 18.58 0.20 13.17
CA ALA A 271 19.42 0.88 12.19
C ALA A 271 18.61 1.59 11.09
N LEU A 272 17.48 1.02 10.65
CA LEU A 272 16.59 1.62 9.67
C LEU A 272 16.10 3.01 10.10
N PHE A 273 15.75 3.20 11.38
CA PHE A 273 15.34 4.51 11.88
C PHE A 273 16.48 5.52 11.95
N ARG A 274 17.68 5.08 12.29
CA ARG A 274 18.89 5.92 12.26
C ARG A 274 19.27 6.30 10.82
N THR A 275 19.02 5.41 9.88
CA THR A 275 19.18 5.65 8.45
C THR A 275 18.15 6.68 7.97
N ALA A 276 16.87 6.52 8.33
CA ALA A 276 15.81 7.45 7.99
C ALA A 276 16.07 8.89 8.49
N ALA A 277 16.73 9.04 9.64
CA ALA A 277 17.13 10.34 10.17
C ALA A 277 18.11 11.12 9.27
N LYS A 278 18.78 10.43 8.34
CA LYS A 278 19.75 11.01 7.40
C LYS A 278 19.12 11.36 6.03
N ILE A 279 17.87 10.92 5.77
CA ILE A 279 17.18 11.21 4.51
C ILE A 279 16.68 12.66 4.53
N PRO A 280 17.02 13.49 3.52
CA PRO A 280 16.51 14.85 3.43
C PRO A 280 14.99 14.92 3.31
N GLY A 281 14.38 15.95 3.88
CA GLY A 281 12.93 16.20 3.76
C GLY A 281 12.06 15.40 4.72
N VAL A 282 12.64 14.61 5.64
CA VAL A 282 11.88 13.89 6.67
C VAL A 282 11.32 14.89 7.70
N VAL A 283 10.06 14.68 8.07
CA VAL A 283 9.27 15.52 8.97
C VAL A 283 8.50 14.70 9.98
N VAL A 284 8.00 15.34 11.02
CA VAL A 284 7.09 14.77 12.02
C VAL A 284 5.68 15.29 11.77
N VAL A 285 4.70 14.40 11.82
CA VAL A 285 3.27 14.73 11.80
C VAL A 285 2.65 14.24 13.11
N GLN A 286 2.03 15.16 13.84
CA GLN A 286 1.27 14.80 15.03
C GLN A 286 -0.11 14.24 14.62
N ASP A 287 -0.73 13.44 15.48
CA ASP A 287 -2.12 12.96 15.30
C ASP A 287 -2.39 12.18 13.99
N ALA A 288 -1.42 11.37 13.56
CA ALA A 288 -1.64 10.43 12.46
C ALA A 288 -2.47 9.23 12.96
N VAL A 289 -3.32 8.69 12.05
CA VAL A 289 -4.20 7.55 12.37
C VAL A 289 -3.95 6.45 11.34
N ASP A 290 -3.73 5.22 11.79
CA ASP A 290 -3.53 4.04 10.94
C ASP A 290 -4.85 3.43 10.45
N ALA A 291 -4.77 2.39 9.64
CA ALA A 291 -5.93 1.70 9.08
C ALA A 291 -6.81 0.99 10.13
N ALA A 292 -6.30 0.73 11.34
CA ALA A 292 -7.07 0.17 12.45
C ALA A 292 -7.69 1.24 13.36
N GLY A 293 -7.53 2.54 13.03
CA GLY A 293 -8.06 3.66 13.82
C GLY A 293 -7.19 4.03 15.02
N ARG A 294 -5.96 3.50 15.14
CA ARG A 294 -5.06 3.83 16.24
C ARG A 294 -4.36 5.14 15.97
N THR A 295 -4.43 6.07 16.91
CA THR A 295 -3.76 7.38 16.81
C THR A 295 -2.31 7.28 17.28
N GLY A 296 -1.40 7.88 16.50
CA GLY A 296 0.02 7.88 16.77
C GLY A 296 0.70 9.20 16.39
N VAL A 297 2.01 9.18 16.43
CA VAL A 297 2.89 10.19 15.83
C VAL A 297 3.49 9.58 14.57
N ALA A 298 3.62 10.38 13.50
CA ALA A 298 4.22 9.88 12.29
C ALA A 298 5.57 10.54 11.97
N VAL A 299 6.47 9.72 11.44
CA VAL A 299 7.63 10.13 10.66
C VAL A 299 7.18 10.13 9.20
N ALA A 300 7.40 11.20 8.48
CA ALA A 300 6.81 11.39 7.16
C ALA A 300 7.77 12.08 6.19
N ARG A 301 7.51 11.89 4.90
CA ARG A 301 8.18 12.62 3.83
C ARG A 301 7.19 12.99 2.72
N LEU A 302 7.32 14.20 2.21
CA LEU A 302 6.58 14.66 1.02
C LEU A 302 7.32 14.22 -0.24
N ASP A 303 6.61 13.54 -1.12
CA ASP A 303 7.00 13.38 -2.51
C ASP A 303 6.50 14.59 -3.32
N GLU A 304 7.39 15.48 -3.63
CA GLU A 304 7.09 16.74 -4.32
C GLU A 304 6.54 16.51 -5.74
N ALA A 305 6.92 15.40 -6.39
CA ALA A 305 6.45 15.08 -7.75
C ALA A 305 4.98 14.67 -7.77
N SER A 306 4.54 13.86 -6.81
CA SER A 306 3.15 13.41 -6.70
C SER A 306 2.30 14.30 -5.80
N GLY A 307 2.90 15.13 -4.96
CA GLY A 307 2.21 15.90 -3.92
C GLY A 307 1.58 15.02 -2.84
N GLN A 308 2.08 13.80 -2.69
CA GLN A 308 1.66 12.85 -1.68
C GLN A 308 2.67 12.82 -0.53
N ARG A 309 2.17 12.66 0.69
CA ARG A 309 2.99 12.50 1.88
C ARG A 309 2.84 11.08 2.41
N GLU A 310 3.94 10.34 2.43
CA GLU A 310 4.05 9.04 3.05
C GLU A 310 4.31 9.22 4.55
N GLU A 311 3.59 8.50 5.39
CA GLU A 311 3.60 8.66 6.84
C GLU A 311 3.71 7.28 7.51
N TRP A 312 4.81 7.02 8.24
CA TRP A 312 4.98 5.85 9.11
C TRP A 312 4.48 6.20 10.50
N ILE A 313 3.53 5.46 11.02
CA ILE A 313 2.79 5.79 12.23
C ILE A 313 3.29 4.94 13.40
N PHE A 314 3.59 5.60 14.51
CA PHE A 314 4.12 4.99 15.72
C PHE A 314 3.23 5.29 16.92
N ASP A 315 3.10 4.33 17.83
CA ASP A 315 2.46 4.54 19.13
C ASP A 315 3.22 5.60 19.94
N ARG A 316 2.50 6.55 20.52
CA ARG A 316 3.11 7.70 21.22
C ARG A 316 3.85 7.35 22.51
N LYS A 317 3.52 6.20 23.12
CA LYS A 317 4.08 5.80 24.42
C LYS A 317 5.19 4.77 24.24
N THR A 318 4.94 3.77 23.40
CA THR A 318 5.84 2.63 23.21
C THR A 318 6.76 2.80 22.01
N TYR A 319 6.49 3.76 21.13
CA TYR A 319 7.19 3.96 19.84
C TYR A 319 7.19 2.74 18.93
N ARG A 320 6.28 1.79 19.17
CA ARG A 320 6.09 0.65 18.26
C ARG A 320 5.48 1.14 16.94
N PHE A 321 5.96 0.58 15.84
CA PHE A 321 5.37 0.80 14.52
C PHE A 321 3.95 0.23 14.49
N LEU A 322 3.00 1.05 14.12
CA LEU A 322 1.58 0.69 14.02
C LEU A 322 1.19 0.39 12.57
N GLY A 323 1.75 1.09 11.63
CA GLY A 323 1.41 1.01 10.22
C GLY A 323 1.81 2.27 9.50
N GLU A 324 1.25 2.44 8.31
CA GLU A 324 1.58 3.56 7.43
C GLU A 324 0.35 4.05 6.67
N ARG A 325 0.47 5.23 6.09
CA ARG A 325 -0.49 5.76 5.13
C ARG A 325 0.18 6.72 4.15
N THR A 326 -0.43 6.86 2.99
CA THR A 326 -0.07 7.89 2.01
C THR A 326 -1.24 8.84 1.86
N VAL A 327 -0.99 10.13 2.04
CA VAL A 327 -2.02 11.19 2.02
C VAL A 327 -1.70 12.18 0.91
N GLN A 328 -2.67 12.46 0.04
CA GLN A 328 -2.56 13.58 -0.88
C GLN A 328 -2.57 14.88 -0.09
N VAL A 329 -1.51 15.68 -0.16
CA VAL A 329 -1.40 16.94 0.58
C VAL A 329 -1.42 18.16 -0.32
N GLU A 330 -1.05 18.01 -1.59
CA GLU A 330 -1.08 19.06 -2.58
C GLU A 330 -2.21 18.88 -3.58
N LYS A 331 -2.71 19.98 -4.12
CA LYS A 331 -3.74 19.96 -5.15
C LYS A 331 -3.14 19.50 -6.48
N ARG A 332 -3.78 18.54 -7.14
CA ARG A 332 -3.40 18.05 -8.47
C ARG A 332 -4.28 18.64 -9.56
N THR A 333 -3.80 18.53 -10.81
CA THR A 333 -4.49 18.96 -12.02
C THR A 333 -4.55 17.80 -13.02
N GLY A 334 -5.30 17.95 -14.11
CA GLY A 334 -5.44 16.89 -15.11
C GLY A 334 -6.21 15.68 -14.58
N GLU A 335 -5.78 14.50 -14.93
CA GLU A 335 -6.44 13.22 -14.56
C GLU A 335 -6.44 12.99 -13.03
N ASP A 336 -5.42 13.42 -12.34
CA ASP A 336 -5.28 13.30 -10.88
C ASP A 336 -6.11 14.33 -10.10
N ALA A 337 -6.82 15.24 -10.76
CA ALA A 337 -7.61 16.29 -10.08
C ALA A 337 -8.72 15.76 -9.16
N LEU A 338 -9.11 14.50 -9.34
CA LEU A 338 -10.05 13.80 -8.45
C LEU A 338 -9.44 13.45 -7.09
N ILE A 339 -8.11 13.27 -7.01
CA ILE A 339 -7.40 12.97 -5.78
C ILE A 339 -7.11 14.31 -5.07
N LYS A 340 -8.03 14.70 -4.19
CA LYS A 340 -7.97 15.99 -3.48
C LYS A 340 -7.07 15.93 -2.25
N PRO A 341 -6.53 17.07 -1.79
CA PRO A 341 -5.89 17.13 -0.48
C PRO A 341 -6.76 16.55 0.63
N GLY A 342 -6.18 15.66 1.45
CA GLY A 342 -6.88 14.88 2.46
C GLY A 342 -7.34 13.50 1.99
N THR A 343 -7.25 13.17 0.70
CA THR A 343 -7.47 11.79 0.24
C THR A 343 -6.34 10.90 0.75
N VAL A 344 -6.69 9.78 1.39
CA VAL A 344 -5.76 8.71 1.75
C VAL A 344 -5.69 7.74 0.57
N THR A 345 -4.57 7.73 -0.14
CA THR A 345 -4.38 6.89 -1.32
C THR A 345 -3.96 5.47 -0.97
N PHE A 346 -3.32 5.30 0.19
CA PHE A 346 -2.99 4.00 0.75
C PHE A 346 -2.98 4.09 2.28
N THR A 347 -3.39 3.02 2.95
CA THR A 347 -3.23 2.88 4.40
C THR A 347 -3.06 1.41 4.78
N SER A 348 -2.18 1.18 5.76
CA SER A 348 -1.95 -0.14 6.35
C SER A 348 -1.83 -0.02 7.86
N ALA A 349 -2.25 -1.07 8.56
CA ALA A 349 -2.07 -1.22 10.00
C ALA A 349 -1.53 -2.62 10.28
N VAL A 350 -0.34 -2.72 10.85
CA VAL A 350 0.22 -3.99 11.30
C VAL A 350 -0.55 -4.43 12.53
N MET A 351 -1.18 -5.59 12.44
CA MET A 351 -1.97 -6.19 13.52
C MET A 351 -1.12 -7.17 14.32
N GLU A 352 -0.35 -8.01 13.62
CA GLU A 352 0.48 -9.02 14.26
C GLU A 352 1.71 -9.36 13.42
N ARG A 353 2.79 -9.71 14.10
CA ARG A 353 3.98 -10.35 13.55
C ARG A 353 4.39 -11.49 14.44
N ALA A 354 4.66 -12.65 13.84
CA ALA A 354 5.06 -13.84 14.57
C ALA A 354 5.97 -14.74 13.72
N ILE A 355 6.60 -15.69 14.40
CA ILE A 355 7.25 -16.83 13.76
C ILE A 355 6.34 -18.03 13.96
N VAL A 356 6.02 -18.71 12.88
CA VAL A 356 5.12 -19.89 12.86
C VAL A 356 5.79 -21.07 12.16
N ASP A 357 5.32 -22.27 12.43
CA ASP A 357 5.97 -23.50 11.94
C ASP A 357 5.40 -23.98 10.59
N ALA A 358 4.35 -23.35 10.10
CA ALA A 358 3.74 -23.72 8.82
C ALA A 358 3.04 -22.55 8.13
N ILE A 359 2.96 -22.59 6.80
CA ILE A 359 2.10 -21.74 5.98
C ILE A 359 0.64 -21.90 6.43
N LYS A 360 -0.11 -20.79 6.49
CA LYS A 360 -1.50 -20.69 6.98
C LYS A 360 -1.68 -20.91 8.49
N GLN A 361 -0.61 -21.21 9.24
CA GLN A 361 -0.66 -21.18 10.68
C GLN A 361 -0.67 -19.72 11.17
N THR A 362 -1.52 -19.42 12.14
CA THR A 362 -1.55 -18.13 12.87
C THR A 362 -1.09 -18.35 14.31
N PRO A 363 -0.58 -17.33 14.99
CA PRO A 363 -0.16 -17.37 16.40
C PRO A 363 -1.26 -17.82 17.34
#